data_c1a5950b1b3923163a18a7f9669a798f
#
_entry.id   c1a5950b1b3923163a18a7f9669a798f
#
_cell.length_a   1.000
_cell.length_b   1.000
_cell.length_c   1.000
_cell.angle_alpha   90.00
_cell.angle_beta   90.00
_cell.angle_gamma   90.00
#
_symmetry.space_group_name_H-M   'P 1'
#
loop_
_entity.id
_entity.type
_entity.pdbx_description
1 polymer ?
#
loop_
_entity_poly.entity_id
_entity_poly.type
_entity_poly.pdbx_seq_one_letter_code
_entity_poly.pdbx_strand_id
1 'polypeptide(L)'
;MRRKRKLHRSERNAEWRKRRKLPKAQKASEKAEQEKEDALQFIQQTVEETKKKAEEEARKKAEEEAKKAEEQRLEKRQAVVDFALQFEGNPYVYGGTSLTNGADCSGFVMSVFANFGYSLPRVAAAQCDASTKKDISQLEPGDLVFYGSGYVDHVALYIGDGKIIHASGAATGIKISNYDYEQPAAVGTFME
;
A
#
# COMPACT_ATOMS: atom_id res chain seq x y z
N MET A 1 -10.78 -0.15 -59.77
CA MET A 1 -9.48 -0.58 -59.13
C MET A 1 -8.28 -0.73 -60.13
N ARG A 2 -8.46 -1.06 -61.36
CA ARG A 2 -7.34 -1.25 -62.33
C ARG A 2 -6.56 0.03 -62.72
N ARG A 3 -7.17 1.25 -62.72
CA ARG A 3 -6.49 2.52 -63.04
C ARG A 3 -5.45 2.97 -62.00
N LYS A 4 -5.71 2.81 -60.68
CA LYS A 4 -4.75 3.18 -59.60
C LYS A 4 -3.46 2.34 -59.64
N ARG A 5 -3.54 1.06 -59.99
CA ARG A 5 -2.35 0.18 -60.11
C ARG A 5 -1.43 0.53 -61.28
N LYS A 6 -1.99 1.06 -62.38
CA LYS A 6 -1.20 1.49 -63.57
C LYS A 6 -0.41 2.79 -63.28
N LEU A 7 -1.00 3.75 -62.56
CA LEU A 7 -0.33 4.99 -62.16
C LEU A 7 0.89 4.70 -61.25
N HIS A 8 0.74 3.90 -60.19
CA HIS A 8 1.85 3.52 -59.30
C HIS A 8 2.99 2.76 -60.00
N ARG A 9 2.70 2.02 -61.07
CA ARG A 9 3.72 1.33 -61.83
C ARG A 9 4.49 2.28 -62.77
N SER A 10 3.81 3.29 -63.29
CA SER A 10 4.39 4.34 -64.15
C SER A 10 5.34 5.25 -63.35
N GLU A 11 4.95 5.64 -62.14
CA GLU A 11 5.74 6.48 -61.26
C GLU A 11 7.02 5.75 -60.79
N ARG A 12 6.91 4.49 -60.35
CA ARG A 12 8.09 3.68 -60.00
C ARG A 12 9.05 3.47 -61.16
N ASN A 13 8.55 3.31 -62.38
CA ASN A 13 9.40 3.19 -63.57
C ASN A 13 10.07 4.52 -63.94
N ALA A 14 9.44 5.66 -63.70
CA ALA A 14 10.03 6.99 -63.91
C ALA A 14 11.14 7.28 -62.92
N GLU A 15 10.92 6.92 -61.67
CA GLU A 15 11.90 7.07 -60.59
C GLU A 15 13.11 6.13 -60.78
N TRP A 16 12.89 4.89 -61.21
CA TRP A 16 13.96 3.94 -61.56
C TRP A 16 14.80 4.46 -62.76
N ARG A 17 14.16 5.09 -63.77
CA ARG A 17 14.87 5.71 -64.89
C ARG A 17 15.68 6.95 -64.50
N LYS A 18 15.22 7.77 -63.56
CA LYS A 18 15.96 8.89 -62.96
C LYS A 18 17.20 8.40 -62.23
N ARG A 19 17.07 7.40 -61.35
CA ARG A 19 18.20 6.82 -60.61
C ARG A 19 19.28 6.21 -61.52
N ARG A 20 18.90 5.68 -62.67
CA ARG A 20 19.86 5.06 -63.61
C ARG A 20 20.73 6.09 -64.37
N LYS A 21 20.31 7.35 -64.41
CA LYS A 21 21.02 8.44 -65.08
C LYS A 21 21.91 9.26 -64.17
N LEU A 22 21.89 9.01 -62.84
CA LEU A 22 22.73 9.71 -61.90
C LEU A 22 24.22 9.31 -62.01
N PRO A 23 25.16 10.28 -61.91
CA PRO A 23 26.60 9.97 -61.83
C PRO A 23 26.92 9.00 -60.69
N LYS A 24 27.94 8.16 -60.86
CA LYS A 24 28.30 7.15 -59.83
C LYS A 24 28.52 7.75 -58.44
N ALA A 25 29.05 8.96 -58.35
CA ALA A 25 29.26 9.69 -57.09
C ALA A 25 27.94 10.03 -56.36
N GLN A 26 26.89 10.45 -57.08
CA GLN A 26 25.58 10.76 -56.49
C GLN A 26 24.85 9.51 -55.99
N LYS A 27 24.97 8.38 -56.70
CA LYS A 27 24.43 7.10 -56.25
C LYS A 27 25.10 6.58 -54.99
N ALA A 28 26.41 6.81 -54.83
CA ALA A 28 27.14 6.45 -53.63
C ALA A 28 26.73 7.32 -52.44
N SER A 29 26.50 8.61 -52.65
CA SER A 29 26.02 9.55 -51.62
C SER A 29 24.61 9.17 -51.13
N GLU A 30 23.67 8.94 -52.05
CA GLU A 30 22.29 8.53 -51.70
C GLU A 30 22.28 7.19 -50.93
N LYS A 31 23.15 6.25 -51.31
CA LYS A 31 23.27 4.97 -50.57
C LYS A 31 23.82 5.19 -49.15
N ALA A 32 24.81 6.03 -49.03
CA ALA A 32 25.41 6.31 -47.69
C ALA A 32 24.42 7.07 -46.78
N GLU A 33 23.60 7.97 -47.32
CA GLU A 33 22.52 8.63 -46.56
C GLU A 33 21.46 7.65 -46.11
N GLN A 34 21.02 6.74 -47.00
CA GLN A 34 20.06 5.70 -46.63
C GLN A 34 20.59 4.77 -45.57
N GLU A 35 21.85 4.33 -45.67
CA GLU A 35 22.49 3.49 -44.61
C GLU A 35 22.58 4.19 -43.26
N LYS A 36 22.79 5.53 -43.25
CA LYS A 36 22.77 6.32 -42.02
C LYS A 36 21.35 6.43 -41.45
N GLU A 37 20.34 6.65 -42.25
CA GLU A 37 18.95 6.70 -41.81
C GLU A 37 18.52 5.36 -41.20
N ASP A 38 18.81 4.25 -41.90
CA ASP A 38 18.49 2.91 -41.42
C ASP A 38 19.20 2.60 -40.07
N ALA A 39 20.48 3.00 -39.94
CA ALA A 39 21.24 2.84 -38.73
C ALA A 39 20.65 3.68 -37.56
N LEU A 40 20.26 4.92 -37.84
CA LEU A 40 19.60 5.79 -36.85
C LEU A 40 18.27 5.23 -36.38
N GLN A 41 17.45 4.72 -37.28
CA GLN A 41 16.18 4.07 -36.96
C GLN A 41 16.39 2.81 -36.10
N PHE A 42 17.37 1.99 -36.44
CA PHE A 42 17.74 0.80 -35.64
C PHE A 42 18.18 1.19 -34.23
N ILE A 43 19.04 2.22 -34.08
CA ILE A 43 19.48 2.72 -32.77
C ILE A 43 18.28 3.23 -31.96
N GLN A 44 17.39 4.03 -32.58
CA GLN A 44 16.21 4.55 -31.91
C GLN A 44 15.28 3.44 -31.42
N GLN A 45 15.03 2.43 -32.24
CA GLN A 45 14.22 1.27 -31.85
C GLN A 45 14.86 0.50 -30.67
N THR A 46 16.17 0.26 -30.74
CA THR A 46 16.91 -0.44 -29.68
C THR A 46 16.88 0.33 -28.37
N VAL A 47 17.04 1.65 -28.42
CA VAL A 47 16.96 2.51 -27.23
C VAL A 47 15.55 2.49 -26.63
N GLU A 48 14.52 2.57 -27.44
CA GLU A 48 13.13 2.51 -26.97
C GLU A 48 12.77 1.17 -26.36
N GLU A 49 13.22 0.07 -26.98
CA GLU A 49 13.03 -1.28 -26.42
C GLU A 49 13.76 -1.48 -25.10
N THR A 50 15.00 -1.01 -24.99
CA THR A 50 15.78 -1.09 -23.74
C THR A 50 15.15 -0.24 -22.63
N LYS A 51 14.64 0.95 -22.96
CA LYS A 51 13.92 1.80 -22.03
C LYS A 51 12.64 1.14 -21.53
N LYS A 52 11.84 0.57 -22.41
CA LYS A 52 10.61 -0.15 -22.02
C LYS A 52 10.89 -1.34 -21.12
N LYS A 53 11.94 -2.11 -21.42
CA LYS A 53 12.35 -3.24 -20.57
C LYS A 53 12.78 -2.77 -19.19
N ALA A 54 13.58 -1.71 -19.11
CA ALA A 54 14.02 -1.15 -17.84
C ALA A 54 12.85 -0.58 -17.00
N GLU A 55 11.89 0.10 -17.64
CA GLU A 55 10.67 0.60 -16.98
C GLU A 55 9.78 -0.55 -16.46
N GLU A 56 9.63 -1.61 -17.24
CA GLU A 56 8.86 -2.81 -16.82
C GLU A 56 9.52 -3.53 -15.65
N GLU A 57 10.86 -3.67 -15.68
CA GLU A 57 11.62 -4.29 -14.60
C GLU A 57 11.57 -3.48 -13.31
N ALA A 58 11.70 -2.14 -13.42
CA ALA A 58 11.56 -1.22 -12.30
C ALA A 58 10.15 -1.28 -11.68
N ARG A 59 9.11 -1.35 -12.51
CA ARG A 59 7.72 -1.49 -12.05
C ARG A 59 7.50 -2.80 -11.31
N LYS A 60 7.98 -3.94 -11.85
CA LYS A 60 7.86 -5.25 -11.19
C LYS A 60 8.57 -5.27 -9.84
N LYS A 61 9.77 -4.68 -9.76
CA LYS A 61 10.51 -4.57 -8.51
C LYS A 61 9.79 -3.71 -7.48
N ALA A 62 9.25 -2.57 -7.88
CA ALA A 62 8.47 -1.70 -6.99
C ALA A 62 7.19 -2.39 -6.48
N GLU A 63 6.51 -3.16 -7.34
CA GLU A 63 5.33 -3.93 -6.97
C GLU A 63 5.66 -5.04 -5.96
N GLU A 64 6.77 -5.74 -6.17
CA GLU A 64 7.25 -6.77 -5.24
C GLU A 64 7.65 -6.18 -3.87
N GLU A 65 8.36 -5.05 -3.88
CA GLU A 65 8.72 -4.33 -2.65
C GLU A 65 7.48 -3.83 -1.89
N ALA A 66 6.49 -3.26 -2.60
CA ALA A 66 5.23 -2.84 -2.01
C ALA A 66 4.45 -4.00 -1.38
N LYS A 67 4.38 -5.14 -2.08
CA LYS A 67 3.74 -6.35 -1.56
C LYS A 67 4.41 -6.86 -0.29
N LYS A 68 5.74 -6.90 -0.28
CA LYS A 68 6.52 -7.32 0.89
C LYS A 68 6.34 -6.36 2.08
N ALA A 69 6.29 -5.06 1.81
CA ALA A 69 6.04 -4.06 2.86
C ALA A 69 4.65 -4.23 3.47
N GLU A 70 3.63 -4.48 2.64
CA GLU A 70 2.27 -4.73 3.09
C GLU A 70 2.16 -6.02 3.93
N GLU A 71 2.80 -7.11 3.50
CA GLU A 71 2.86 -8.35 4.26
C GLU A 71 3.49 -8.14 5.64
N GLN A 72 4.61 -7.42 5.73
CA GLN A 72 5.25 -7.08 7.00
C GLN A 72 4.37 -6.18 7.88
N ARG A 73 3.61 -5.26 7.28
CA ARG A 73 2.64 -4.43 8.00
C ARG A 73 1.55 -5.28 8.65
N LEU A 74 0.98 -6.22 7.90
CA LEU A 74 -0.05 -7.13 8.38
C LEU A 74 0.47 -8.08 9.46
N GLU A 75 1.67 -8.63 9.30
CA GLU A 75 2.32 -9.46 10.32
C GLU A 75 2.51 -8.71 11.65
N LYS A 76 2.96 -7.46 11.60
CA LYS A 76 3.10 -6.65 12.82
C LYS A 76 1.76 -6.40 13.51
N ARG A 77 0.71 -6.12 12.74
CA ARG A 77 -0.65 -5.94 13.27
C ARG A 77 -1.16 -7.21 13.94
N GLN A 78 -0.99 -8.35 13.29
CA GLN A 78 -1.38 -9.63 13.85
C GLN A 78 -0.59 -9.96 15.11
N ALA A 79 0.70 -9.67 15.16
CA ALA A 79 1.53 -9.89 16.35
C ALA A 79 1.04 -9.08 17.57
N VAL A 80 0.58 -7.84 17.38
CA VAL A 80 -0.04 -7.03 18.45
C VAL A 80 -1.32 -7.68 18.95
N VAL A 81 -2.16 -8.17 18.07
CA VAL A 81 -3.40 -8.87 18.41
C VAL A 81 -3.11 -10.16 19.18
N ASP A 82 -2.23 -11.00 18.63
CA ASP A 82 -1.87 -12.29 19.26
C ASP A 82 -1.26 -12.09 20.66
N PHE A 83 -0.48 -11.04 20.83
CA PHE A 83 0.06 -10.68 22.15
C PHE A 83 -1.04 -10.23 23.11
N ALA A 84 -1.97 -9.39 22.67
CA ALA A 84 -3.07 -8.91 23.48
C ALA A 84 -4.00 -10.04 23.96
N LEU A 85 -4.26 -11.02 23.09
CA LEU A 85 -5.11 -12.18 23.38
C LEU A 85 -4.58 -13.05 24.53
N GLN A 86 -3.27 -13.06 24.78
CA GLN A 86 -2.67 -13.81 25.90
C GLN A 86 -3.13 -13.34 27.28
N PHE A 87 -3.71 -12.16 27.38
CA PHE A 87 -4.13 -11.54 28.65
C PHE A 87 -5.63 -11.61 28.89
N GLU A 88 -6.39 -12.29 28.03
CA GLU A 88 -7.81 -12.53 28.25
C GLU A 88 -8.04 -13.22 29.60
N GLY A 89 -9.02 -12.74 30.34
CA GLY A 89 -9.34 -13.24 31.69
C GLY A 89 -8.57 -12.58 32.85
N ASN A 90 -7.51 -11.79 32.54
CA ASN A 90 -6.77 -11.08 33.60
C ASN A 90 -7.61 -9.93 34.21
N PRO A 91 -7.30 -9.52 35.45
CA PRO A 91 -8.17 -8.59 36.18
C PRO A 91 -8.15 -7.17 35.60
N TYR A 92 -9.27 -6.47 35.76
CA TYR A 92 -9.35 -5.03 35.61
C TYR A 92 -8.96 -4.32 36.90
N VAL A 93 -8.08 -3.32 36.81
CA VAL A 93 -7.75 -2.42 37.93
C VAL A 93 -7.78 -0.99 37.42
N TYR A 94 -8.65 -0.14 37.99
CA TYR A 94 -8.71 1.27 37.61
C TYR A 94 -7.37 1.96 37.88
N GLY A 95 -6.85 2.68 36.87
CA GLY A 95 -5.51 3.29 36.93
C GLY A 95 -4.36 2.29 36.72
N GLY A 96 -4.64 1.00 36.61
CA GLY A 96 -3.65 -0.04 36.39
C GLY A 96 -3.10 -0.08 34.98
N THR A 97 -1.88 -0.61 34.85
CA THR A 97 -1.17 -0.81 33.55
C THR A 97 -0.52 -2.18 33.47
N SER A 98 -0.70 -3.04 34.45
CA SER A 98 -0.11 -4.38 34.45
C SER A 98 -0.99 -5.33 33.63
N LEU A 99 -0.44 -5.92 32.59
CA LEU A 99 -1.15 -6.87 31.75
C LEU A 99 -1.59 -8.14 32.51
N THR A 100 -0.89 -8.49 33.58
CA THR A 100 -1.15 -9.71 34.38
C THR A 100 -1.83 -9.42 35.71
N ASN A 101 -1.48 -8.30 36.40
CA ASN A 101 -1.94 -7.99 37.76
C ASN A 101 -3.09 -6.98 37.77
N GLY A 102 -3.48 -6.46 36.60
CA GLY A 102 -4.61 -5.58 36.42
C GLY A 102 -4.29 -4.29 35.66
N ALA A 103 -5.10 -4.02 34.66
CA ALA A 103 -5.05 -2.82 33.87
C ALA A 103 -6.47 -2.26 33.69
N ASP A 104 -6.60 -0.94 33.51
CA ASP A 104 -7.81 -0.36 32.94
C ASP A 104 -7.76 -0.38 31.41
N CYS A 105 -8.81 0.09 30.74
CA CYS A 105 -8.97 0.02 29.28
C CYS A 105 -7.77 0.63 28.52
N SER A 106 -7.42 1.87 28.84
CA SER A 106 -6.32 2.58 28.19
C SER A 106 -4.93 2.11 28.67
N GLY A 107 -4.80 1.68 29.92
CA GLY A 107 -3.59 1.07 30.45
C GLY A 107 -3.29 -0.28 29.80
N PHE A 108 -4.30 -1.09 29.53
CA PHE A 108 -4.17 -2.34 28.78
C PHE A 108 -3.63 -2.09 27.38
N VAL A 109 -4.31 -1.24 26.59
CA VAL A 109 -3.89 -0.90 25.21
C VAL A 109 -2.49 -0.29 25.21
N MET A 110 -2.23 0.69 26.09
CA MET A 110 -0.91 1.31 26.20
C MET A 110 0.20 0.27 26.45
N SER A 111 -0.02 -0.67 27.35
CA SER A 111 0.99 -1.68 27.71
C SER A 111 1.19 -2.73 26.63
N VAL A 112 0.14 -3.12 25.90
CA VAL A 112 0.24 -3.98 24.73
C VAL A 112 1.11 -3.30 23.65
N PHE A 113 0.79 -2.08 23.29
CA PHE A 113 1.52 -1.33 22.25
C PHE A 113 2.97 -1.01 22.63
N ALA A 114 3.23 -0.75 23.93
CA ALA A 114 4.59 -0.51 24.43
C ALA A 114 5.52 -1.70 24.20
N ASN A 115 5.00 -2.94 24.24
CA ASN A 115 5.78 -4.14 23.93
C ASN A 115 6.28 -4.20 22.49
N PHE A 116 5.64 -3.44 21.58
CA PHE A 116 6.02 -3.32 20.16
C PHE A 116 6.71 -1.98 19.84
N GLY A 117 7.09 -1.21 20.87
CA GLY A 117 7.82 0.04 20.71
C GLY A 117 6.94 1.27 20.43
N TYR A 118 5.62 1.16 20.50
CA TYR A 118 4.71 2.28 20.36
C TYR A 118 4.47 2.95 21.72
N SER A 119 4.49 4.27 21.78
CA SER A 119 4.21 5.06 22.97
C SER A 119 2.85 5.71 22.87
N LEU A 120 1.88 5.24 23.64
CA LEU A 120 0.52 5.76 23.68
C LEU A 120 0.31 6.63 24.92
N PRO A 121 -0.54 7.68 24.85
CA PRO A 121 -0.97 8.42 26.03
C PRO A 121 -1.67 7.53 27.07
N ARG A 122 -1.70 7.99 28.36
CA ARG A 122 -2.24 7.17 29.44
C ARG A 122 -3.76 6.99 29.39
N VAL A 123 -4.52 7.99 28.97
CA VAL A 123 -5.98 7.96 29.04
C VAL A 123 -6.65 7.82 27.68
N ALA A 124 -7.82 7.19 27.63
CA ALA A 124 -8.52 6.84 26.38
C ALA A 124 -8.79 8.07 25.47
N ALA A 125 -9.23 9.19 26.02
CA ALA A 125 -9.46 10.41 25.25
C ALA A 125 -8.17 10.91 24.57
N ALA A 126 -7.04 10.96 25.31
CA ALA A 126 -5.76 11.37 24.75
C ALA A 126 -5.21 10.36 23.74
N GLN A 127 -5.46 9.06 23.91
CA GLN A 127 -5.16 8.05 22.88
C GLN A 127 -5.99 8.28 21.63
N CYS A 128 -7.28 8.57 21.79
CA CYS A 128 -8.12 8.92 20.68
C CYS A 128 -7.56 10.14 19.94
N ASP A 129 -7.27 11.24 20.65
CA ASP A 129 -6.76 12.47 20.03
C ASP A 129 -5.43 12.27 19.29
N ALA A 130 -4.52 11.45 19.86
CA ALA A 130 -3.21 11.18 19.31
C ALA A 130 -3.21 10.17 18.15
N SER A 131 -4.28 9.40 17.97
CA SER A 131 -4.36 8.38 16.92
C SER A 131 -4.63 8.99 15.54
N THR A 132 -4.08 8.37 14.49
CA THR A 132 -4.51 8.64 13.11
C THR A 132 -5.93 8.11 12.92
N LYS A 133 -6.88 9.01 12.65
CA LYS A 133 -8.29 8.65 12.50
C LYS A 133 -8.55 7.84 11.25
N LYS A 134 -9.45 6.86 11.36
CA LYS A 134 -9.89 6.01 10.26
C LYS A 134 -11.41 6.02 10.16
N ASP A 135 -11.92 5.68 8.98
CA ASP A 135 -13.33 5.32 8.81
C ASP A 135 -13.58 3.93 9.42
N ILE A 136 -14.73 3.73 10.04
CA ILE A 136 -15.11 2.45 10.65
C ILE A 136 -15.15 1.29 9.64
N SER A 137 -15.44 1.59 8.38
CA SER A 137 -15.41 0.61 7.29
C SER A 137 -14.00 0.12 6.93
N GLN A 138 -12.97 0.82 7.44
CA GLN A 138 -11.56 0.53 7.21
C GLN A 138 -10.87 -0.09 8.44
N LEU A 139 -11.66 -0.63 9.39
CA LEU A 139 -11.12 -1.30 10.57
C LEU A 139 -10.26 -2.51 10.18
N GLU A 140 -9.05 -2.53 10.71
CA GLU A 140 -8.09 -3.62 10.56
C GLU A 140 -7.62 -4.12 11.94
N PRO A 141 -7.27 -5.41 12.09
CA PRO A 141 -6.64 -5.91 13.33
C PRO A 141 -5.49 -5.00 13.77
N GLY A 142 -5.45 -4.66 15.06
CA GLY A 142 -4.47 -3.70 15.60
C GLY A 142 -4.94 -2.24 15.63
N ASP A 143 -6.11 -1.92 15.08
CA ASP A 143 -6.71 -0.59 15.25
C ASP A 143 -7.38 -0.46 16.62
N LEU A 144 -7.58 0.78 17.05
CA LEU A 144 -8.27 1.11 18.29
C LEU A 144 -9.69 1.60 18.03
N VAL A 145 -10.62 1.08 18.79
CA VAL A 145 -12.00 1.51 18.82
C VAL A 145 -12.26 2.26 20.12
N PHE A 146 -12.77 3.47 20.01
CA PHE A 146 -13.04 4.38 21.12
C PHE A 146 -14.54 4.53 21.34
N TYR A 147 -14.95 4.56 22.61
CA TYR A 147 -16.36 4.65 23.01
C TYR A 147 -16.57 5.79 24.00
N GLY A 148 -17.83 6.17 24.15
CA GLY A 148 -18.30 7.20 25.05
C GLY A 148 -19.25 8.21 24.38
N SER A 149 -20.14 8.79 25.14
CA SER A 149 -21.16 9.73 24.67
C SER A 149 -20.73 11.17 24.96
N GLY A 150 -20.32 11.91 23.91
CA GLY A 150 -19.85 13.28 24.03
C GLY A 150 -18.43 13.45 24.59
N TYR A 151 -17.87 12.41 25.17
CA TYR A 151 -16.52 12.34 25.70
C TYR A 151 -16.04 10.88 25.61
N VAL A 152 -14.79 10.65 25.15
CA VAL A 152 -14.20 9.30 25.05
C VAL A 152 -13.71 8.87 26.43
N ASP A 153 -14.32 7.83 26.99
CA ASP A 153 -13.98 7.27 28.31
C ASP A 153 -13.50 5.81 28.26
N HIS A 154 -13.68 5.14 27.11
CA HIS A 154 -13.25 3.78 26.92
C HIS A 154 -12.52 3.55 25.60
N VAL A 155 -11.63 2.54 25.58
CA VAL A 155 -10.87 2.14 24.39
C VAL A 155 -10.71 0.61 24.36
N ALA A 156 -10.73 0.06 23.18
CA ALA A 156 -10.51 -1.36 22.90
C ALA A 156 -9.58 -1.55 21.70
N LEU A 157 -8.92 -2.70 21.66
CA LEU A 157 -8.12 -3.15 20.53
C LEU A 157 -8.99 -4.01 19.59
N TYR A 158 -9.10 -3.63 18.32
CA TYR A 158 -9.78 -4.44 17.32
C TYR A 158 -8.92 -5.65 16.93
N ILE A 159 -9.50 -6.84 16.98
CA ILE A 159 -8.81 -8.12 16.74
C ILE A 159 -9.24 -8.82 15.45
N GLY A 160 -10.11 -8.19 14.65
CA GLY A 160 -10.68 -8.78 13.44
C GLY A 160 -12.06 -9.36 13.67
N ASP A 161 -12.74 -9.77 12.59
CA ASP A 161 -14.03 -10.46 12.59
C ASP A 161 -15.13 -9.80 13.45
N GLY A 162 -15.13 -8.46 13.48
CA GLY A 162 -16.09 -7.70 14.27
C GLY A 162 -15.87 -7.79 15.79
N LYS A 163 -14.68 -8.17 16.24
CA LYS A 163 -14.34 -8.38 17.65
C LYS A 163 -13.28 -7.40 18.13
N ILE A 164 -13.35 -7.13 19.44
CA ILE A 164 -12.37 -6.34 20.19
C ILE A 164 -11.91 -7.12 21.41
N ILE A 165 -10.70 -6.82 21.89
CA ILE A 165 -10.25 -7.19 23.23
C ILE A 165 -10.05 -5.92 24.06
N HIS A 166 -10.56 -5.90 25.27
CA HIS A 166 -10.51 -4.74 26.16
C HIS A 166 -10.55 -5.11 27.65
N ALA A 167 -9.93 -4.30 28.48
CA ALA A 167 -10.17 -4.34 29.93
C ALA A 167 -11.51 -3.64 30.20
N SER A 168 -12.57 -4.45 30.33
CA SER A 168 -13.97 -3.99 30.29
C SER A 168 -14.42 -3.38 31.61
N GLY A 169 -14.05 -3.99 32.76
CA GLY A 169 -14.44 -3.52 34.09
C GLY A 169 -14.10 -4.51 35.18
N ALA A 170 -14.23 -4.09 36.46
CA ALA A 170 -13.81 -4.87 37.63
C ALA A 170 -14.49 -6.24 37.74
N ALA A 171 -15.73 -6.38 37.27
CA ALA A 171 -16.46 -7.64 37.34
C ALA A 171 -16.08 -8.63 36.21
N THR A 172 -15.49 -8.15 35.11
CA THR A 172 -15.28 -8.96 33.90
C THR A 172 -13.82 -9.09 33.51
N GLY A 173 -12.96 -8.19 33.98
CA GLY A 173 -11.55 -8.18 33.57
C GLY A 173 -11.33 -7.86 32.12
N ILE A 174 -10.27 -8.40 31.56
CA ILE A 174 -9.93 -8.34 30.13
C ILE A 174 -10.72 -9.42 29.41
N LYS A 175 -11.48 -9.04 28.39
CA LYS A 175 -12.36 -9.94 27.66
C LYS A 175 -12.50 -9.57 26.19
N ILE A 176 -13.02 -10.50 25.40
CA ILE A 176 -13.45 -10.28 24.02
C ILE A 176 -14.93 -9.86 23.99
N SER A 177 -15.27 -8.89 23.15
CA SER A 177 -16.63 -8.42 22.88
C SER A 177 -16.81 -8.17 21.38
N ASN A 178 -18.05 -7.93 20.94
CA ASN A 178 -18.28 -7.35 19.61
C ASN A 178 -17.87 -5.88 19.64
N TYR A 179 -17.30 -5.36 18.52
CA TYR A 179 -16.89 -3.95 18.48
C TYR A 179 -18.08 -2.98 18.55
N ASP A 180 -19.26 -3.45 18.14
CA ASP A 180 -20.52 -2.70 18.12
C ASP A 180 -21.41 -2.94 19.34
N TYR A 181 -20.86 -3.51 20.43
CA TYR A 181 -21.60 -3.68 21.69
C TYR A 181 -22.10 -2.34 22.26
N GLU A 182 -21.41 -1.28 21.90
CA GLU A 182 -21.76 0.12 22.07
C GLU A 182 -21.40 0.84 20.77
N GLN A 183 -22.11 1.93 20.44
CA GLN A 183 -21.80 2.70 19.24
C GLN A 183 -20.40 3.32 19.34
N PRO A 184 -19.45 2.98 18.47
CA PRO A 184 -18.14 3.59 18.48
C PRO A 184 -18.19 5.11 18.28
N ALA A 185 -17.50 5.84 19.15
CA ALA A 185 -17.36 7.29 19.01
C ALA A 185 -16.28 7.67 17.98
N ALA A 186 -15.24 6.85 17.86
CA ALA A 186 -14.16 7.02 16.88
C ALA A 186 -13.41 5.71 16.65
N VAL A 187 -12.67 5.67 15.56
CA VAL A 187 -11.68 4.62 15.25
C VAL A 187 -10.36 5.29 14.89
N GLY A 188 -9.25 4.69 15.28
CA GLY A 188 -7.93 5.21 14.94
C GLY A 188 -6.83 4.18 15.05
N THR A 189 -5.65 4.52 14.53
CA THR A 189 -4.47 3.66 14.55
C THR A 189 -3.23 4.38 15.05
N PHE A 190 -2.29 3.61 15.62
CA PHE A 190 -0.90 4.01 15.88
C PHE A 190 0.07 3.20 15.01
N MET A 191 -0.45 2.32 14.16
CA MET A 191 0.30 1.42 13.28
C MET A 191 0.09 1.86 11.83
N GLU A 192 1.13 2.37 11.21
CA GLU A 192 1.19 2.70 9.78
C GLU A 192 1.77 1.54 8.97
#